data_2ce751b71e1462a96360d4aab012685b
#
_entry.id   2ce751b71e1462a96360d4aab012685b
#
_cell.length_a   1.000
_cell.length_b   1.000
_cell.length_c   1.000
_cell.angle_alpha   90.00
_cell.angle_beta   90.00
_cell.angle_gamma   90.00
#
_symmetry.space_group_name_H-M   'P 1'
#
loop_
_entity.id
_entity.type
_entity.pdbx_description
1 polymer ?
#
loop_
_entity_poly.entity_id
_entity_poly.type
_entity_poly.pdbx_seq_one_letter_code
_entity_poly.pdbx_strand_id
1 'polypeptide(L)'
;MRTRADRCPGVLRPWAADDGLLVRLRLVGGRLPAASLARLLQVSAEFADGSVYLTKRANLQLRGLADHGGALAPNAVAALESTGLLPSPSHELVRNILVSPQTGYAGGRADLRPVAAGLDALLCADPRLARLPGRFLFVLDDGRGDLIDRQSDAGLVALSDTEAQLRVGDDWGDVVNIADAAAQLAVLAASFQAARGEQPDAPWHIRELSRPLAPVQAADPRVPAPSGPLPFGSVPGGTHMQVPDGVLTADHGRLLREHTELVVTPWQGVFIPQAQEANR
;
A
#
# COMPACT_ATOMS: atom_id res chain seq x y z
N MET A 1 -24.39 14.17 -4.63
CA MET A 1 -23.33 14.96 -5.34
C MET A 1 -22.19 15.21 -4.36
N ARG A 2 -20.95 14.83 -4.71
CA ARG A 2 -19.79 15.14 -3.86
C ARG A 2 -19.42 16.61 -3.99
N THR A 3 -19.25 17.27 -2.85
CA THR A 3 -18.83 18.67 -2.79
C THR A 3 -17.36 18.83 -2.38
N ARG A 4 -16.63 17.71 -2.23
CA ARG A 4 -15.26 17.72 -1.71
C ARG A 4 -14.30 17.01 -2.66
N ALA A 5 -13.14 17.64 -2.92
CA ALA A 5 -12.01 17.03 -3.60
C ALA A 5 -11.44 15.87 -2.76
N ASP A 6 -10.74 14.91 -3.41
CA ASP A 6 -9.98 13.88 -2.70
C ASP A 6 -8.87 14.54 -1.86
N ARG A 7 -8.95 14.33 -0.54
CA ARG A 7 -8.05 14.92 0.45
C ARG A 7 -7.06 13.88 1.03
N CYS A 8 -6.74 12.83 0.28
CA CYS A 8 -5.70 11.91 0.72
C CYS A 8 -4.36 12.66 0.84
N PRO A 9 -3.72 12.61 2.02
CA PRO A 9 -2.48 13.34 2.23
C PRO A 9 -1.30 12.72 1.49
N GLY A 10 -0.38 13.57 1.06
CA GLY A 10 0.94 13.24 0.53
C GLY A 10 1.94 14.28 1.01
N VAL A 11 3.20 14.18 0.61
CA VAL A 11 4.25 15.14 0.97
C VAL A 11 4.06 16.46 0.24
N LEU A 12 3.71 16.39 -1.05
CA LEU A 12 3.43 17.57 -1.88
C LEU A 12 2.02 18.13 -1.68
N ARG A 13 1.14 17.40 -1.01
CA ARG A 13 -0.23 17.78 -0.68
C ARG A 13 -0.57 17.32 0.73
N PRO A 14 0.03 17.95 1.76
CA PRO A 14 -0.23 17.59 3.14
C PRO A 14 -1.67 17.92 3.54
N TRP A 15 -2.14 17.27 4.60
CA TRP A 15 -3.43 17.54 5.21
C TRP A 15 -3.27 18.39 6.44
N ALA A 16 -3.99 19.52 6.55
CA ALA A 16 -4.04 20.30 7.77
C ALA A 16 -4.91 19.56 8.81
N ALA A 17 -4.29 19.18 9.91
CA ALA A 17 -4.91 18.59 11.10
C ALA A 17 -4.76 19.54 12.29
N ASP A 18 -5.42 19.24 13.42
CA ASP A 18 -5.41 20.11 14.60
C ASP A 18 -4.02 20.21 15.24
N ASP A 19 -3.17 19.21 15.03
CA ASP A 19 -1.81 19.11 15.57
C ASP A 19 -0.71 19.56 14.57
N GLY A 20 -1.08 20.08 13.40
CA GLY A 20 -0.18 20.51 12.33
C GLY A 20 -0.46 19.79 11.02
N LEU A 21 0.49 19.83 10.10
CA LEU A 21 0.34 19.10 8.83
C LEU A 21 0.59 17.61 9.01
N LEU A 22 -0.15 16.84 8.23
CA LEU A 22 -0.06 15.38 8.16
C LEU A 22 0.32 14.98 6.75
N VAL A 23 1.31 14.09 6.64
CA VAL A 23 1.71 13.45 5.37
C VAL A 23 1.60 11.94 5.46
N ARG A 24 1.42 11.29 4.31
CA ARG A 24 1.37 9.84 4.20
C ARG A 24 2.36 9.36 3.14
N LEU A 25 3.22 8.43 3.54
CA LEU A 25 4.16 7.75 2.67
C LEU A 25 3.59 6.37 2.32
N ARG A 26 3.51 6.07 1.04
CA ARG A 26 2.92 4.83 0.55
C ARG A 26 3.99 3.78 0.32
N LEU A 27 3.77 2.62 0.91
CA LEU A 27 4.64 1.46 0.78
C LEU A 27 3.99 0.44 -0.16
N VAL A 28 4.74 -0.01 -1.14
CA VAL A 28 4.28 -1.08 -2.04
C VAL A 28 4.34 -2.40 -1.28
N GLY A 29 3.16 -3.03 -1.07
CA GLY A 29 3.06 -4.25 -0.28
C GLY A 29 3.48 -4.11 1.19
N GLY A 30 3.48 -2.89 1.74
CA GLY A 30 3.97 -2.65 3.11
C GLY A 30 5.48 -2.75 3.27
N ARG A 31 6.25 -3.01 2.21
CA ARG A 31 7.70 -3.24 2.28
C ARG A 31 8.44 -1.97 2.66
N LEU A 32 9.33 -2.09 3.65
CA LEU A 32 10.03 -0.97 4.27
C LEU A 32 11.47 -1.38 4.58
N PRO A 33 12.48 -0.83 3.89
CA PRO A 33 13.87 -0.99 4.32
C PRO A 33 14.05 -0.45 5.74
N ALA A 34 14.72 -1.20 6.61
CA ALA A 34 14.94 -0.77 7.99
C ALA A 34 15.75 0.53 8.08
N ALA A 35 16.69 0.73 7.14
CA ALA A 35 17.44 1.98 7.02
C ALA A 35 16.52 3.19 6.69
N SER A 36 15.51 3.00 5.84
CA SER A 36 14.52 4.04 5.53
C SER A 36 13.65 4.38 6.73
N LEU A 37 13.25 3.38 7.55
CA LEU A 37 12.54 3.61 8.80
C LEU A 37 13.39 4.41 9.78
N ALA A 38 14.66 4.02 9.98
CA ALA A 38 15.57 4.74 10.88
C ALA A 38 15.72 6.21 10.48
N ARG A 39 15.87 6.47 9.18
CA ARG A 39 15.95 7.83 8.64
C ARG A 39 14.64 8.59 8.78
N LEU A 40 13.50 7.94 8.54
CA LEU A 40 12.18 8.56 8.70
C LEU A 40 11.90 8.96 10.14
N LEU A 41 12.32 8.16 11.13
CA LEU A 41 12.23 8.50 12.55
C LEU A 41 13.10 9.73 12.90
N GLN A 42 14.28 9.87 12.30
CA GLN A 42 15.11 11.08 12.44
C GLN A 42 14.41 12.31 11.85
N VAL A 43 13.84 12.17 10.65
CA VAL A 43 13.04 13.24 10.01
C VAL A 43 11.85 13.61 10.88
N SER A 44 11.15 12.62 11.46
CA SER A 44 10.04 12.89 12.37
C SER A 44 10.48 13.62 13.62
N ALA A 45 11.60 13.25 14.21
CA ALA A 45 12.14 13.93 15.40
C ALA A 45 12.56 15.38 15.13
N GLU A 46 12.99 15.70 13.92
CA GLU A 46 13.43 17.04 13.53
C GLU A 46 12.28 17.95 13.07
N PHE A 47 11.29 17.40 12.33
CA PHE A 47 10.28 18.19 11.62
C PHE A 47 8.84 17.92 12.05
N ALA A 48 8.59 16.89 12.88
CA ALA A 48 7.27 16.42 13.24
C ALA A 48 7.17 16.12 14.75
N ASP A 49 6.30 15.21 15.17
CA ASP A 49 6.08 14.85 16.58
C ASP A 49 7.07 13.79 17.13
N GLY A 50 8.04 13.35 16.33
CA GLY A 50 9.04 12.35 16.72
C GLY A 50 8.58 10.90 16.54
N SER A 51 7.39 10.66 15.97
CA SER A 51 6.80 9.34 15.78
C SER A 51 6.48 9.05 14.31
N VAL A 52 6.34 7.76 13.97
CA VAL A 52 5.87 7.29 12.68
C VAL A 52 4.64 6.41 12.88
N TYR A 53 3.54 6.72 12.24
CA TYR A 53 2.25 6.06 12.44
C TYR A 53 1.98 5.03 11.35
N LEU A 54 1.61 3.81 11.75
CA LEU A 54 1.19 2.75 10.85
C LEU A 54 -0.29 2.93 10.46
N THR A 55 -0.61 2.72 9.20
CA THR A 55 -1.99 2.83 8.73
C THR A 55 -2.60 1.46 8.43
N LYS A 56 -3.94 1.38 8.43
CA LYS A 56 -4.69 0.15 8.06
C LYS A 56 -4.53 -0.27 6.58
N ARG A 57 -3.81 0.52 5.77
CA ARG A 57 -3.42 0.20 4.39
C ARG A 57 -1.93 -0.13 4.27
N ALA A 58 -1.30 -0.50 5.39
CA ALA A 58 0.14 -0.82 5.45
C ALA A 58 1.04 0.31 4.92
N ASN A 59 0.65 1.57 5.15
CA ASN A 59 1.42 2.77 4.81
C ASN A 59 1.93 3.45 6.08
N LEU A 60 2.81 4.45 5.93
CA LEU A 60 3.33 5.27 7.02
C LEU A 60 2.71 6.67 6.99
N GLN A 61 2.66 7.31 8.15
CA GLN A 61 2.15 8.66 8.30
C GLN A 61 3.02 9.42 9.31
N LEU A 62 3.30 10.68 9.03
CA LEU A 62 3.86 11.65 9.98
C LEU A 62 2.80 12.70 10.32
N ARG A 63 2.87 13.22 11.54
CA ARG A 63 1.93 14.23 12.08
C ARG A 63 2.69 15.35 12.78
N GLY A 64 2.02 16.48 12.98
CA GLY A 64 2.62 17.60 13.70
C GLY A 64 3.69 18.34 12.90
N LEU A 65 3.73 18.21 11.57
CA LEU A 65 4.66 18.98 10.76
C LEU A 65 4.23 20.46 10.70
N ALA A 66 5.22 21.36 10.69
CA ALA A 66 4.95 22.79 10.63
C ALA A 66 4.25 23.18 9.31
N ASP A 67 3.23 24.05 9.43
CA ASP A 67 2.47 24.56 8.29
C ASP A 67 3.11 25.84 7.75
N HIS A 68 3.52 25.80 6.50
CA HIS A 68 4.06 26.92 5.75
C HIS A 68 3.11 27.35 4.63
N GLY A 69 1.88 27.73 5.01
CA GLY A 69 0.86 28.17 4.05
C GLY A 69 0.19 27.03 3.30
N GLY A 70 -0.06 25.91 3.97
CA GLY A 70 -0.65 24.70 3.40
C GLY A 70 0.36 23.74 2.78
N ALA A 71 1.66 24.00 2.93
CA ALA A 71 2.76 23.19 2.40
C ALA A 71 3.82 22.92 3.45
N LEU A 72 4.67 21.92 3.25
CA LEU A 72 5.86 21.69 4.05
C LEU A 72 6.99 22.66 3.66
N ALA A 73 7.87 22.96 4.61
CA ALA A 73 9.12 23.67 4.30
C ALA A 73 9.99 22.86 3.33
N PRO A 74 10.75 23.51 2.41
CA PRO A 74 11.58 22.81 1.43
C PRO A 74 12.60 21.85 2.05
N ASN A 75 13.19 22.19 3.20
CA ASN A 75 14.11 21.31 3.92
C ASN A 75 13.44 20.06 4.48
N ALA A 76 12.18 20.15 4.95
CA ALA A 76 11.41 19.01 5.39
C ALA A 76 11.06 18.07 4.20
N VAL A 77 10.70 18.64 3.04
CA VAL A 77 10.49 17.87 1.80
C VAL A 77 11.76 17.13 1.40
N ALA A 78 12.90 17.83 1.33
CA ALA A 78 14.18 17.22 0.98
C ALA A 78 14.60 16.12 1.96
N ALA A 79 14.33 16.31 3.27
CA ALA A 79 14.58 15.29 4.29
C ALA A 79 13.69 14.04 4.06
N LEU A 80 12.41 14.21 3.73
CA LEU A 80 11.51 13.12 3.39
C LEU A 80 11.94 12.38 2.11
N GLU A 81 12.32 13.10 1.07
CA GLU A 81 12.86 12.51 -0.17
C GLU A 81 14.10 11.66 0.10
N SER A 82 14.98 12.12 0.99
CA SER A 82 16.21 11.41 1.37
C SER A 82 15.97 10.07 2.07
N THR A 83 14.75 9.78 2.53
CA THR A 83 14.38 8.47 3.09
C THR A 83 14.28 7.36 2.04
N GLY A 84 14.20 7.72 0.74
CA GLY A 84 13.95 6.80 -0.37
C GLY A 84 12.50 6.30 -0.46
N LEU A 85 11.58 6.83 0.36
CA LEU A 85 10.18 6.42 0.38
C LEU A 85 9.27 7.23 -0.56
N LEU A 86 9.85 8.16 -1.32
CA LEU A 86 9.18 9.01 -2.32
C LEU A 86 9.81 8.83 -3.72
N PRO A 87 9.79 7.62 -4.29
CA PRO A 87 10.50 7.36 -5.56
C PRO A 87 9.87 8.07 -6.76
N SER A 88 8.62 8.53 -6.66
CA SER A 88 7.91 9.24 -7.73
C SER A 88 7.00 10.32 -7.12
N PRO A 89 7.46 11.58 -7.05
CA PRO A 89 6.65 12.68 -6.49
C PRO A 89 5.29 12.85 -7.18
N SER A 90 5.22 12.72 -8.50
CA SER A 90 3.97 12.85 -9.26
C SER A 90 2.95 11.74 -8.98
N HIS A 91 3.40 10.55 -8.54
CA HIS A 91 2.56 9.38 -8.26
C HIS A 91 2.48 9.06 -6.76
N GLU A 92 2.94 9.94 -5.88
CA GLU A 92 2.97 9.67 -4.42
C GLU A 92 1.61 9.28 -3.83
N LEU A 93 0.51 9.79 -4.40
CA LEU A 93 -0.84 9.56 -3.89
C LEU A 93 -1.45 8.24 -4.35
N VAL A 94 -0.97 7.65 -5.45
CA VAL A 94 -1.69 6.59 -6.17
C VAL A 94 -1.09 5.20 -6.01
N ARG A 95 0.07 5.09 -5.35
CA ARG A 95 0.81 3.84 -5.14
C ARG A 95 0.28 3.03 -3.95
N ASN A 96 -1.05 2.97 -3.77
CA ASN A 96 -1.68 2.22 -2.69
C ASN A 96 -1.84 0.74 -3.08
N ILE A 97 -0.81 -0.05 -2.89
CA ILE A 97 -0.76 -1.48 -3.21
C ILE A 97 -0.58 -2.26 -1.91
N LEU A 98 -1.66 -2.86 -1.42
CA LEU A 98 -1.66 -3.74 -0.25
C LEU A 98 -1.47 -5.18 -0.71
N VAL A 99 -0.57 -5.91 -0.08
CA VAL A 99 -0.26 -7.31 -0.41
C VAL A 99 -0.26 -8.15 0.87
N SER A 100 -0.57 -9.42 0.78
CA SER A 100 -0.42 -10.37 1.90
C SER A 100 0.97 -10.25 2.52
N PRO A 101 1.12 -9.89 3.80
CA PRO A 101 2.41 -9.52 4.38
C PRO A 101 3.48 -10.61 4.36
N GLN A 102 3.07 -11.87 4.36
CA GLN A 102 4.00 -13.01 4.33
C GLN A 102 4.28 -13.53 2.91
N THR A 103 3.76 -12.87 1.87
CA THR A 103 3.99 -13.32 0.48
C THR A 103 5.47 -13.44 0.16
N GLY A 104 5.88 -14.59 -0.39
CA GLY A 104 7.26 -14.90 -0.72
C GLY A 104 8.19 -15.15 0.47
N TYR A 105 7.67 -15.16 1.71
CA TYR A 105 8.43 -15.53 2.92
C TYR A 105 7.96 -16.87 3.48
N ALA A 106 6.65 -17.07 3.60
CA ALA A 106 6.07 -18.33 4.06
C ALA A 106 4.60 -18.45 3.67
N GLY A 107 4.18 -19.65 3.33
CA GLY A 107 2.79 -19.97 2.97
C GLY A 107 2.31 -19.20 1.73
N GLY A 108 0.99 -19.11 1.58
CA GLY A 108 0.39 -18.58 0.36
C GLY A 108 0.53 -19.56 -0.81
N ARG A 109 -0.04 -19.21 -1.95
CA ARG A 109 0.03 -20.03 -3.18
C ARG A 109 1.04 -19.47 -4.18
N ALA A 110 1.30 -18.16 -4.11
CA ALA A 110 2.22 -17.47 -5.01
C ALA A 110 3.00 -16.36 -4.28
N ASP A 111 4.22 -16.10 -4.74
CA ASP A 111 4.95 -14.89 -4.36
C ASP A 111 4.44 -13.70 -5.21
N LEU A 112 3.72 -12.79 -4.59
CA LEU A 112 3.17 -11.61 -5.27
C LEU A 112 4.07 -10.37 -5.20
N ARG A 113 5.27 -10.47 -4.63
CA ARG A 113 6.24 -9.36 -4.61
C ARG A 113 6.61 -8.88 -6.02
N PRO A 114 6.88 -9.76 -7.01
CA PRO A 114 7.13 -9.35 -8.38
C PRO A 114 5.92 -8.66 -9.04
N VAL A 115 4.70 -9.15 -8.77
CA VAL A 115 3.47 -8.54 -9.29
C VAL A 115 3.28 -7.12 -8.73
N ALA A 116 3.49 -6.94 -7.42
CA ALA A 116 3.38 -5.64 -6.78
C ALA A 116 4.42 -4.64 -7.30
N ALA A 117 5.66 -5.08 -7.47
CA ALA A 117 6.74 -4.25 -8.02
C ALA A 117 6.48 -3.89 -9.50
N GLY A 118 6.02 -4.84 -10.32
CA GLY A 118 5.65 -4.62 -11.71
C GLY A 118 4.47 -3.64 -11.84
N LEU A 119 3.45 -3.79 -10.99
CA LEU A 119 2.32 -2.86 -10.95
C LEU A 119 2.77 -1.44 -10.58
N ASP A 120 3.59 -1.29 -9.56
CA ASP A 120 4.15 0.00 -9.15
C ASP A 120 4.93 0.67 -10.27
N ALA A 121 5.78 -0.08 -10.97
CA ALA A 121 6.54 0.40 -12.12
C ALA A 121 5.61 0.88 -13.26
N LEU A 122 4.57 0.11 -13.58
CA LEU A 122 3.58 0.47 -14.61
C LEU A 122 2.75 1.70 -14.21
N LEU A 123 2.35 1.82 -12.95
CA LEU A 123 1.66 3.01 -12.45
C LEU A 123 2.53 4.25 -12.59
N CYS A 124 3.80 4.18 -12.20
CA CYS A 124 4.74 5.30 -12.26
C CYS A 124 5.15 5.67 -13.69
N ALA A 125 5.09 4.72 -14.63
CA ALA A 125 5.43 4.94 -16.04
C ALA A 125 4.34 5.67 -16.82
N ASP A 126 3.08 5.66 -16.37
CA ASP A 126 1.96 6.31 -17.06
C ASP A 126 1.54 7.61 -16.36
N PRO A 127 1.87 8.80 -16.91
CA PRO A 127 1.51 10.08 -16.33
C PRO A 127 -0.01 10.29 -16.12
N ARG A 128 -0.87 9.56 -16.88
CA ARG A 128 -2.33 9.63 -16.72
C ARG A 128 -2.75 9.04 -15.38
N LEU A 129 -2.05 8.02 -14.89
CA LEU A 129 -2.32 7.33 -13.63
C LEU A 129 -1.92 8.16 -12.40
N ALA A 130 -1.09 9.19 -12.54
CA ALA A 130 -0.83 10.16 -11.47
C ALA A 130 -2.11 10.86 -10.98
N ARG A 131 -3.17 10.86 -11.80
CA ARG A 131 -4.47 11.48 -11.49
C ARG A 131 -5.50 10.51 -10.89
N LEU A 132 -5.14 9.26 -10.64
CA LEU A 132 -5.98 8.36 -9.86
C LEU A 132 -6.31 8.98 -8.49
N PRO A 133 -7.51 8.74 -7.96
CA PRO A 133 -7.80 9.16 -6.58
C PRO A 133 -6.80 8.55 -5.59
N GLY A 134 -6.31 9.33 -4.64
CA GLY A 134 -5.45 8.80 -3.57
C GLY A 134 -6.15 7.78 -2.65
N ARG A 135 -7.45 7.57 -2.85
CA ARG A 135 -8.26 6.53 -2.20
C ARG A 135 -8.28 5.22 -2.98
N PHE A 136 -7.93 5.24 -4.26
CA PHE A 136 -7.87 4.04 -5.08
C PHE A 136 -6.90 3.03 -4.45
N LEU A 137 -7.36 1.80 -4.26
CA LEU A 137 -6.61 0.77 -3.52
C LEU A 137 -6.52 -0.51 -4.34
N PHE A 138 -5.30 -0.97 -4.52
CA PHE A 138 -5.03 -2.32 -5.00
C PHE A 138 -4.86 -3.27 -3.82
N VAL A 139 -5.46 -4.47 -3.91
CA VAL A 139 -5.31 -5.53 -2.88
C VAL A 139 -4.93 -6.84 -3.56
N LEU A 140 -3.78 -7.38 -3.18
CA LEU A 140 -3.21 -8.61 -3.73
C LEU A 140 -3.14 -9.67 -2.62
N ASP A 141 -4.05 -10.66 -2.66
CA ASP A 141 -4.06 -11.79 -1.74
C ASP A 141 -3.29 -12.96 -2.38
N ASP A 142 -2.28 -13.46 -1.69
CA ASP A 142 -1.42 -14.54 -2.20
C ASP A 142 -2.05 -15.94 -2.12
N GLY A 143 -3.36 -16.00 -1.94
CA GLY A 143 -4.13 -17.23 -1.87
C GLY A 143 -4.25 -17.80 -0.45
N ARG A 144 -3.84 -17.05 0.59
CA ARG A 144 -4.06 -17.43 1.99
C ARG A 144 -5.38 -16.89 2.55
N GLY A 145 -6.02 -15.89 1.91
CA GLY A 145 -7.29 -15.33 2.33
C GLY A 145 -7.22 -14.27 3.43
N ASP A 146 -6.04 -13.74 3.75
CA ASP A 146 -5.84 -12.75 4.82
C ASP A 146 -6.28 -11.33 4.44
N LEU A 147 -6.44 -11.08 3.15
CA LEU A 147 -6.90 -9.80 2.61
C LEU A 147 -8.22 -9.88 1.82
N ILE A 148 -8.83 -11.05 1.73
CA ILE A 148 -9.99 -11.28 0.85
C ILE A 148 -11.21 -10.42 1.22
N ASP A 149 -11.40 -10.12 2.51
CA ASP A 149 -12.47 -9.25 3.00
C ASP A 149 -12.16 -7.76 2.90
N ARG A 150 -10.97 -7.40 2.40
CA ARG A 150 -10.60 -5.99 2.22
C ARG A 150 -11.31 -5.42 1.01
N GLN A 151 -12.00 -4.31 1.21
CA GLN A 151 -12.51 -3.52 0.09
C GLN A 151 -11.34 -3.02 -0.76
N SER A 152 -11.43 -3.24 -2.07
CA SER A 152 -10.44 -2.79 -3.05
C SER A 152 -11.12 -2.12 -4.23
N ASP A 153 -10.35 -1.40 -5.02
CA ASP A 153 -10.80 -0.94 -6.34
C ASP A 153 -10.42 -1.95 -7.41
N ALA A 154 -9.17 -2.36 -7.44
CA ALA A 154 -8.70 -3.46 -8.25
C ALA A 154 -7.82 -4.38 -7.41
N GLY A 155 -7.74 -5.63 -7.75
CA GLY A 155 -6.91 -6.58 -7.01
C GLY A 155 -6.93 -7.95 -7.63
N LEU A 156 -6.38 -8.91 -6.89
CA LEU A 156 -6.40 -10.31 -7.27
C LEU A 156 -6.32 -11.22 -6.05
N VAL A 157 -6.71 -12.46 -6.26
CA VAL A 157 -6.48 -13.56 -5.32
C VAL A 157 -5.75 -14.67 -6.08
N ALA A 158 -4.58 -15.09 -5.59
CA ALA A 158 -3.83 -16.19 -6.19
C ALA A 158 -4.59 -17.52 -6.01
N LEU A 159 -4.81 -18.22 -7.12
CA LEU A 159 -5.48 -19.52 -7.15
C LEU A 159 -4.48 -20.68 -7.16
N SER A 160 -3.29 -20.44 -7.69
CA SER A 160 -2.13 -21.34 -7.72
C SER A 160 -0.85 -20.49 -7.77
N ASP A 161 0.28 -21.10 -8.04
CA ASP A 161 1.56 -20.45 -8.29
C ASP A 161 1.64 -19.72 -9.65
N THR A 162 0.70 -20.01 -10.56
CA THR A 162 0.66 -19.46 -11.92
C THR A 162 -0.60 -18.72 -12.28
N GLU A 163 -1.70 -18.89 -11.53
CA GLU A 163 -3.00 -18.31 -11.84
C GLU A 163 -3.56 -17.48 -10.68
N ALA A 164 -4.21 -16.39 -11.01
CA ALA A 164 -4.94 -15.55 -10.08
C ALA A 164 -6.30 -15.12 -10.66
N GLN A 165 -7.31 -14.93 -9.83
CA GLN A 165 -8.55 -14.30 -10.24
C GLN A 165 -8.54 -12.81 -9.88
N LEU A 166 -8.90 -11.97 -10.81
CA LEU A 166 -8.98 -10.53 -10.63
C LEU A 166 -10.18 -10.15 -9.74
N ARG A 167 -10.01 -9.06 -8.98
CA ARG A 167 -11.08 -8.34 -8.27
C ARG A 167 -11.25 -6.98 -8.92
N VAL A 168 -12.49 -6.59 -9.22
CA VAL A 168 -12.85 -5.33 -9.88
C VAL A 168 -13.94 -4.66 -9.06
N GLY A 169 -13.57 -3.80 -8.13
CA GLY A 169 -14.48 -3.32 -7.09
C GLY A 169 -14.96 -4.47 -6.19
N ASP A 170 -16.27 -4.64 -6.09
CA ASP A 170 -16.88 -5.71 -5.29
C ASP A 170 -17.08 -7.01 -6.09
N ASP A 171 -16.83 -6.98 -7.42
CA ASP A 171 -17.05 -8.11 -8.33
C ASP A 171 -15.78 -8.93 -8.56
N TRP A 172 -15.97 -10.17 -9.08
CA TRP A 172 -14.90 -11.00 -9.61
C TRP A 172 -14.74 -10.75 -11.11
N GLY A 173 -13.48 -10.68 -11.56
CA GLY A 173 -13.10 -10.61 -12.97
C GLY A 173 -12.56 -11.97 -13.47
N ASP A 174 -11.85 -11.91 -14.58
CA ASP A 174 -11.28 -13.09 -15.24
C ASP A 174 -10.16 -13.74 -14.41
N VAL A 175 -9.96 -15.03 -14.64
CA VAL A 175 -8.74 -15.74 -14.21
C VAL A 175 -7.63 -15.42 -15.21
N VAL A 176 -6.48 -15.01 -14.69
CA VAL A 176 -5.32 -14.56 -15.47
C VAL A 176 -4.05 -15.30 -15.03
N ASN A 177 -3.05 -15.34 -15.89
CA ASN A 177 -1.72 -15.77 -15.47
C ASN A 177 -1.09 -14.72 -14.54
N ILE A 178 -0.44 -15.16 -13.46
CA ILE A 178 0.23 -14.26 -12.50
C ILE A 178 1.30 -13.40 -13.18
N ALA A 179 1.97 -13.92 -14.20
CA ALA A 179 2.95 -13.15 -14.96
C ALA A 179 2.36 -11.91 -15.66
N ASP A 180 1.08 -11.96 -16.03
CA ASP A 180 0.37 -10.86 -16.70
C ASP A 180 -0.43 -9.98 -15.73
N ALA A 181 -0.55 -10.39 -14.47
CA ALA A 181 -1.46 -9.77 -13.50
C ALA A 181 -1.15 -8.29 -13.26
N ALA A 182 0.12 -7.91 -13.19
CA ALA A 182 0.50 -6.50 -13.03
C ALA A 182 0.01 -5.61 -14.18
N ALA A 183 0.14 -6.10 -15.43
CA ALA A 183 -0.34 -5.40 -16.61
C ALA A 183 -1.87 -5.30 -16.63
N GLN A 184 -2.58 -6.37 -16.29
CA GLN A 184 -4.04 -6.38 -16.20
C GLN A 184 -4.56 -5.39 -15.16
N LEU A 185 -3.94 -5.33 -13.97
CA LEU A 185 -4.31 -4.37 -12.93
C LEU A 185 -4.03 -2.92 -13.36
N ALA A 186 -2.94 -2.65 -14.06
CA ALA A 186 -2.65 -1.33 -14.62
C ALA A 186 -3.67 -0.92 -15.70
N VAL A 187 -4.11 -1.86 -16.54
CA VAL A 187 -5.19 -1.64 -17.53
C VAL A 187 -6.51 -1.33 -16.83
N LEU A 188 -6.88 -2.02 -15.77
CA LEU A 188 -8.07 -1.70 -14.97
C LEU A 188 -8.01 -0.29 -14.38
N ALA A 189 -6.84 0.12 -13.84
CA ALA A 189 -6.64 1.47 -13.33
C ALA A 189 -6.77 2.54 -14.42
N ALA A 190 -6.20 2.30 -15.59
CA ALA A 190 -6.31 3.20 -16.75
C ALA A 190 -7.75 3.29 -17.25
N SER A 191 -8.46 2.18 -17.32
CA SER A 191 -9.89 2.12 -17.71
C SER A 191 -10.76 2.87 -16.71
N PHE A 192 -10.49 2.72 -15.40
CA PHE A 192 -11.18 3.50 -14.37
C PHE A 192 -10.90 5.00 -14.53
N GLN A 193 -9.64 5.39 -14.73
CA GLN A 193 -9.29 6.81 -14.92
C GLN A 193 -9.99 7.42 -16.14
N ALA A 194 -10.13 6.66 -17.22
CA ALA A 194 -10.87 7.09 -18.41
C ALA A 194 -12.38 7.17 -18.16
N ALA A 195 -12.95 6.18 -17.46
CA ALA A 195 -14.39 6.09 -17.22
C ALA A 195 -14.91 7.11 -16.18
N ARG A 196 -14.08 7.44 -15.15
CA ARG A 196 -14.51 8.34 -14.06
C ARG A 196 -14.69 9.79 -14.49
N GLY A 197 -14.01 10.23 -15.53
CA GLY A 197 -13.95 11.63 -15.93
C GLY A 197 -13.18 12.52 -14.95
N GLU A 198 -13.25 13.85 -15.18
CA GLU A 198 -12.48 14.87 -14.45
C GLU A 198 -13.36 15.84 -13.65
N GLN A 199 -14.66 15.61 -13.60
CA GLN A 199 -15.58 16.48 -12.88
C GLN A 199 -15.30 16.49 -11.37
N PRO A 200 -15.64 17.57 -10.63
CA PRO A 200 -15.40 17.67 -9.18
C PRO A 200 -16.06 16.55 -8.37
N ASP A 201 -17.15 15.99 -8.87
CA ASP A 201 -17.91 14.89 -8.27
C ASP A 201 -17.55 13.51 -8.85
N ALA A 202 -16.51 13.42 -9.70
CA ALA A 202 -16.07 12.19 -10.32
C ALA A 202 -15.83 11.06 -9.29
N PRO A 203 -16.14 9.80 -9.65
CA PRO A 203 -15.95 8.63 -8.81
C PRO A 203 -14.54 8.53 -8.22
N TRP A 204 -14.44 8.11 -6.95
CA TRP A 204 -13.17 7.79 -6.30
C TRP A 204 -12.88 6.29 -6.30
N HIS A 205 -13.92 5.50 -6.46
CA HIS A 205 -13.88 4.04 -6.38
C HIS A 205 -14.56 3.41 -7.59
N ILE A 206 -14.07 2.25 -8.04
CA ILE A 206 -14.65 1.49 -9.18
C ILE A 206 -16.13 1.20 -8.93
N ARG A 207 -16.52 0.81 -7.71
CA ARG A 207 -17.92 0.53 -7.34
C ARG A 207 -18.88 1.73 -7.46
N GLU A 208 -18.37 2.93 -7.69
CA GLU A 208 -19.18 4.14 -7.90
C GLU A 208 -19.47 4.41 -9.38
N LEU A 209 -18.87 3.65 -10.27
CA LEU A 209 -19.16 3.74 -11.69
C LEU A 209 -20.55 3.19 -11.97
N SER A 210 -21.22 3.79 -12.96
CA SER A 210 -22.57 3.37 -13.39
C SER A 210 -22.57 2.06 -14.20
N ARG A 211 -21.39 1.62 -14.66
CA ARG A 211 -21.22 0.38 -15.44
C ARG A 211 -19.96 -0.34 -14.98
N PRO A 212 -19.97 -1.68 -14.95
CA PRO A 212 -18.77 -2.48 -14.70
C PRO A 212 -17.64 -2.13 -15.68
N LEU A 213 -16.39 -2.17 -15.19
CA LEU A 213 -15.19 -1.95 -16.02
C LEU A 213 -14.78 -3.20 -16.81
N ALA A 214 -15.19 -4.37 -16.34
CA ALA A 214 -14.88 -5.67 -16.93
C ALA A 214 -16.10 -6.58 -16.81
N PRO A 215 -16.18 -7.67 -17.59
CA PRO A 215 -17.22 -8.68 -17.41
C PRO A 215 -17.20 -9.22 -15.97
N VAL A 216 -18.37 -9.34 -15.36
CA VAL A 216 -18.52 -9.93 -14.03
C VAL A 216 -18.53 -11.44 -14.15
N GLN A 217 -17.64 -12.09 -13.40
CA GLN A 217 -17.50 -13.54 -13.35
C GLN A 217 -18.00 -14.10 -12.01
N ALA A 218 -18.18 -15.39 -11.93
CA ALA A 218 -18.34 -16.07 -10.64
C ALA A 218 -16.98 -16.20 -9.93
N ALA A 219 -16.97 -16.27 -8.61
CA ALA A 219 -15.77 -16.65 -7.87
C ALA A 219 -15.30 -18.04 -8.29
N ASP A 220 -14.02 -18.19 -8.59
CA ASP A 220 -13.42 -19.49 -8.86
C ASP A 220 -13.52 -20.38 -7.61
N PRO A 221 -13.86 -21.67 -7.73
CA PRO A 221 -13.96 -22.57 -6.59
C PRO A 221 -12.69 -22.68 -5.73
N ARG A 222 -11.54 -22.29 -6.26
CA ARG A 222 -10.24 -22.26 -5.57
C ARG A 222 -10.05 -21.02 -4.71
N VAL A 223 -10.91 -19.99 -4.79
CA VAL A 223 -10.81 -18.81 -3.93
C VAL A 223 -10.88 -19.24 -2.47
N PRO A 224 -9.90 -18.85 -1.61
CA PRO A 224 -9.88 -19.27 -0.22
C PRO A 224 -10.99 -18.60 0.59
N ALA A 225 -11.40 -19.24 1.67
CA ALA A 225 -12.17 -18.57 2.71
C ALA A 225 -11.28 -17.52 3.43
N PRO A 226 -11.89 -16.46 4.03
CA PRO A 226 -11.13 -15.52 4.84
C PRO A 226 -10.39 -16.20 5.97
N SER A 227 -9.09 -15.92 6.13
CA SER A 227 -8.25 -16.50 7.19
C SER A 227 -8.05 -15.58 8.39
N GLY A 228 -8.51 -14.33 8.30
CA GLY A 228 -8.33 -13.34 9.37
C GLY A 228 -6.92 -12.72 9.43
N PRO A 229 -6.68 -11.90 10.47
CA PRO A 229 -5.42 -11.18 10.64
C PRO A 229 -4.26 -12.12 11.00
N LEU A 230 -3.06 -11.79 10.51
CA LEU A 230 -1.83 -12.45 10.95
C LEU A 230 -1.66 -12.26 12.46
N PRO A 231 -1.53 -13.33 13.28
CA PRO A 231 -1.34 -13.21 14.72
C PRO A 231 -0.01 -12.54 15.05
N PHE A 232 0.05 -11.85 16.19
CA PHE A 232 1.31 -11.31 16.70
C PHE A 232 2.16 -12.39 17.34
N GLY A 233 3.48 -12.19 17.37
CA GLY A 233 4.46 -13.13 17.88
C GLY A 233 5.21 -13.88 16.79
N SER A 234 5.74 -15.06 17.13
CA SER A 234 6.42 -15.94 16.17
C SER A 234 5.39 -16.53 15.19
N VAL A 235 5.65 -16.38 13.90
CA VAL A 235 4.80 -16.88 12.82
C VAL A 235 5.67 -17.53 11.75
N PRO A 236 5.13 -18.36 10.85
CA PRO A 236 5.90 -18.92 9.75
C PRO A 236 6.63 -17.81 8.95
N GLY A 237 7.91 -18.00 8.71
CA GLY A 237 8.76 -17.08 7.94
C GLY A 237 9.24 -15.84 8.68
N GLY A 238 8.93 -15.67 9.99
CA GLY A 238 9.41 -14.52 10.75
C GLY A 238 8.71 -14.26 12.08
N THR A 239 8.71 -12.99 12.45
CA THR A 239 8.02 -12.49 13.66
C THR A 239 7.09 -11.35 13.28
N HIS A 240 5.83 -11.40 13.70
CA HIS A 240 4.90 -10.30 13.58
C HIS A 240 4.88 -9.49 14.88
N MET A 241 5.61 -8.40 14.90
CA MET A 241 5.71 -7.50 16.05
C MET A 241 4.47 -6.62 16.13
N GLN A 242 3.79 -6.63 17.29
CA GLN A 242 2.75 -5.67 17.59
C GLN A 242 3.37 -4.29 17.81
N VAL A 243 2.76 -3.27 17.22
CA VAL A 243 3.11 -1.87 17.46
C VAL A 243 1.95 -1.22 18.21
N PRO A 244 2.11 -0.91 19.52
CA PRO A 244 1.04 -0.33 20.31
C PRO A 244 0.51 0.95 19.66
N ASP A 245 -0.81 1.06 19.55
CA ASP A 245 -1.52 2.17 18.88
C ASP A 245 -1.07 2.45 17.44
N GLY A 246 -0.29 1.56 16.85
CA GLY A 246 0.33 1.73 15.54
C GLY A 246 1.42 2.80 15.51
N VAL A 247 2.05 3.12 16.65
CA VAL A 247 3.02 4.21 16.78
C VAL A 247 4.45 3.67 16.91
N LEU A 248 5.26 3.88 15.89
CA LEU A 248 6.69 3.60 15.90
C LEU A 248 7.46 4.80 16.47
N THR A 249 8.31 4.53 17.46
CA THR A 249 9.16 5.51 18.15
C THR A 249 10.65 5.25 17.84
N ALA A 250 11.52 6.12 18.34
CA ALA A 250 12.98 5.92 18.26
C ALA A 250 13.44 4.57 18.86
N ASP A 251 12.74 4.06 19.90
CA ASP A 251 13.06 2.75 20.48
C ASP A 251 12.79 1.60 19.51
N HIS A 252 11.66 1.64 18.82
CA HIS A 252 11.35 0.69 17.75
C HIS A 252 12.39 0.79 16.62
N GLY A 253 12.83 2.01 16.27
CA GLY A 253 13.89 2.20 15.28
C GLY A 253 15.21 1.56 15.69
N ARG A 254 15.59 1.65 16.97
CA ARG A 254 16.79 0.98 17.49
C ARG A 254 16.67 -0.55 17.46
N LEU A 255 15.51 -1.09 17.82
CA LEU A 255 15.25 -2.52 17.80
C LEU A 255 15.27 -3.09 16.37
N LEU A 256 14.70 -2.36 15.41
CA LEU A 256 14.49 -2.85 14.05
C LEU A 256 15.67 -2.61 13.09
N ARG A 257 16.66 -1.79 13.47
CA ARG A 257 17.78 -1.40 12.59
C ARG A 257 18.70 -2.54 12.14
N GLU A 258 18.74 -3.65 12.91
CA GLU A 258 19.57 -4.81 12.61
C GLU A 258 18.99 -5.66 11.46
N HIS A 259 17.74 -5.40 11.06
CA HIS A 259 17.09 -6.08 9.95
C HIS A 259 17.32 -5.34 8.63
N THR A 260 17.27 -6.05 7.52
CA THR A 260 17.40 -5.45 6.19
C THR A 260 16.06 -4.92 5.71
N GLU A 261 15.01 -5.71 5.88
CA GLU A 261 13.67 -5.44 5.38
C GLU A 261 12.63 -5.72 6.46
N LEU A 262 11.60 -4.90 6.45
CA LEU A 262 10.43 -4.97 7.29
C LEU A 262 9.18 -4.95 6.41
N VAL A 263 8.07 -5.50 6.89
CA VAL A 263 6.78 -5.38 6.21
C VAL A 263 5.76 -4.80 7.19
N VAL A 264 5.31 -3.58 6.92
CA VAL A 264 4.19 -2.97 7.64
C VAL A 264 2.92 -3.76 7.32
N THR A 265 2.14 -4.10 8.33
CA THR A 265 0.93 -4.89 8.16
C THR A 265 -0.34 -4.03 8.32
N PRO A 266 -1.47 -4.41 7.71
CA PRO A 266 -2.73 -3.68 7.85
C PRO A 266 -3.36 -3.82 9.26
N TRP A 267 -2.72 -4.57 10.14
CA TRP A 267 -3.13 -4.80 11.53
C TRP A 267 -2.30 -4.01 12.55
N GLN A 268 -1.67 -2.91 12.08
CA GLN A 268 -0.85 -2.02 12.92
C GLN A 268 0.32 -2.76 13.59
N GLY A 269 0.98 -3.61 12.83
CA GLY A 269 2.18 -4.34 13.22
C GLY A 269 3.26 -4.24 12.15
N VAL A 270 4.41 -4.83 12.47
CA VAL A 270 5.54 -4.99 11.55
C VAL A 270 5.90 -6.47 11.51
N PHE A 271 5.77 -7.07 10.34
CA PHE A 271 6.31 -8.40 10.10
C PHE A 271 7.81 -8.26 9.78
N ILE A 272 8.60 -9.00 10.52
CA ILE A 272 10.06 -9.06 10.42
C ILE A 272 10.40 -10.41 9.81
N PRO A 273 10.73 -10.48 8.51
CA PRO A 273 11.11 -11.73 7.88
C PRO A 273 12.37 -12.34 8.52
N GLN A 274 12.40 -13.66 8.68
CA GLN A 274 13.66 -14.35 8.96
C GLN A 274 14.60 -14.21 7.77
N ALA A 275 15.88 -13.99 8.05
CA ALA A 275 16.89 -14.05 7.00
C ALA A 275 16.79 -15.42 6.32
N GLN A 276 16.51 -15.43 5.02
CA GLN A 276 16.64 -16.67 4.25
C GLN A 276 18.11 -17.04 4.25
N GLU A 277 18.46 -18.19 4.83
CA GLU A 277 19.79 -18.76 4.62
C GLU A 277 19.94 -18.91 3.09
N ALA A 278 20.90 -18.16 2.53
CA ALA A 278 21.23 -18.33 1.12
C ALA A 278 21.62 -19.80 0.93
N ASN A 279 20.77 -20.56 0.25
CA ASN A 279 21.13 -21.90 -0.20
C ASN A 279 22.43 -21.76 -1.01
N ARG A 280 23.53 -22.17 -0.38
CA ARG A 280 24.86 -22.29 -1.01
C ARG A 280 24.87 -23.47 -1.98
#